data_a1a27a149f5772f43eee057803fe8fa9
#
_entry.id   a1a27a149f5772f43eee057803fe8fa9
#
_cell.length_a   1.000
_cell.length_b   1.000
_cell.length_c   1.000
_cell.angle_alpha   90.00
_cell.angle_beta   90.00
_cell.angle_gamma   90.00
#
_symmetry.space_group_name_H-M   'P 1'
#
loop_
_entity.id
_entity.type
_entity.pdbx_description
1 polymer ?
#
loop_
_entity_poly.entity_id
_entity_poly.type
_entity_poly.pdbx_seq_one_letter_code
_entity_poly.pdbx_strand_id
1 'polypeptide(L)'
;MLKYKFNLKDISLADFKVYLGAMFKAVLPKSKLRNLDDLKKFIQQKSAWVTQVTLYNYLKTRMGTRYVLHFDNEEFLSSINKAKWNIYYVALQDLTFYSFSYLNYFFKYEDIAKSKMIYEEI
;
A
#
# COMPACT_ATOMS: atom_id res chain seq x y z
N MET A 1 19.72 -3.32 28.18
CA MET A 1 19.73 -3.97 26.87
C MET A 1 18.96 -5.27 26.95
N LEU A 2 17.72 -5.29 26.55
CA LEU A 2 16.88 -6.49 26.52
C LEU A 2 17.40 -7.39 25.38
N LYS A 3 18.19 -8.38 25.73
CA LYS A 3 18.52 -9.48 24.82
C LYS A 3 17.27 -10.36 24.68
N TYR A 4 16.46 -10.10 23.69
CA TYR A 4 15.49 -11.10 23.25
C TYR A 4 16.27 -12.29 22.68
N LYS A 5 16.48 -13.30 23.51
CA LYS A 5 16.87 -14.62 23.01
C LYS A 5 15.66 -15.20 22.30
N PHE A 6 15.68 -15.10 20.99
CA PHE A 6 14.73 -15.81 20.14
C PHE A 6 14.94 -17.30 20.32
N ASN A 7 14.08 -17.94 21.11
CA ASN A 7 14.19 -19.36 21.39
C ASN A 7 13.34 -20.10 20.36
N LEU A 8 13.98 -20.64 19.35
CA LEU A 8 13.33 -21.42 18.27
C LEU A 8 12.51 -22.63 18.80
N LYS A 9 12.71 -23.01 20.07
CA LYS A 9 11.98 -24.12 20.70
C LYS A 9 10.58 -23.75 21.19
N ASP A 10 10.28 -22.45 21.29
CA ASP A 10 8.99 -21.97 21.78
C ASP A 10 7.96 -21.75 20.65
N ILE A 11 8.36 -21.98 19.40
CA ILE A 11 7.45 -21.93 18.26
C ILE A 11 6.69 -23.24 18.16
N SER A 12 5.40 -23.22 18.51
CA SER A 12 4.58 -24.42 18.34
C SER A 12 4.35 -24.71 16.85
N LEU A 13 4.15 -25.98 16.51
CA LEU A 13 3.80 -26.41 15.15
C LEU A 13 2.53 -25.70 14.62
N ALA A 14 1.62 -25.32 15.54
CA ALA A 14 0.42 -24.56 15.21
C ALA A 14 0.77 -23.12 14.75
N ASP A 15 1.70 -22.45 15.44
CA ASP A 15 2.16 -21.12 15.08
C ASP A 15 2.88 -21.12 13.72
N PHE A 16 3.68 -22.13 13.47
CA PHE A 16 4.36 -22.32 12.17
C PHE A 16 3.34 -22.48 11.02
N LYS A 17 2.27 -23.25 11.23
CA LYS A 17 1.19 -23.37 10.23
C LYS A 17 0.47 -22.07 9.97
N VAL A 18 0.23 -21.25 11.00
CA VAL A 18 -0.39 -19.93 10.86
C VAL A 18 0.51 -18.99 10.06
N TYR A 19 1.80 -18.95 10.34
CA TYR A 19 2.76 -18.13 9.60
C TYR A 19 2.91 -18.58 8.14
N LEU A 20 2.99 -19.87 7.88
CA LEU A 20 3.00 -20.41 6.52
C LEU A 20 1.71 -20.07 5.77
N GLY A 21 0.56 -20.22 6.40
CA GLY A 21 -0.73 -19.85 5.81
C GLY A 21 -0.79 -18.37 5.43
N ALA A 22 -0.29 -17.48 6.30
CA ALA A 22 -0.20 -16.05 6.01
C ALA A 22 0.78 -15.74 4.87
N MET A 23 1.93 -16.42 4.82
CA MET A 23 2.90 -16.28 3.73
C MET A 23 2.30 -16.76 2.40
N PHE A 24 1.64 -17.91 2.38
CA PHE A 24 0.98 -18.42 1.16
C PHE A 24 -0.14 -17.50 0.68
N LYS A 25 -0.93 -16.94 1.60
CA LYS A 25 -1.95 -15.93 1.24
C LYS A 25 -1.35 -14.65 0.66
N ALA A 26 -0.15 -14.26 1.10
CA ALA A 26 0.54 -13.09 0.56
C ALA A 26 1.13 -13.33 -0.83
N VAL A 27 1.54 -14.56 -1.13
CA VAL A 27 2.16 -14.95 -2.42
C VAL A 27 1.13 -15.37 -3.45
N LEU A 28 0.00 -15.96 -3.03
CA LEU A 28 -1.06 -16.35 -3.94
C LEU A 28 -1.64 -15.11 -4.64
N PRO A 29 -1.84 -15.15 -5.97
CA PRO A 29 -2.47 -14.07 -6.67
C PRO A 29 -3.87 -13.85 -6.09
N LYS A 30 -4.06 -12.70 -5.46
CA LYS A 30 -5.37 -12.27 -4.98
C LYS A 30 -6.34 -12.29 -6.16
N SER A 31 -7.59 -12.64 -5.86
CA SER A 31 -8.69 -12.76 -6.82
C SER A 31 -8.60 -11.79 -7.99
N LYS A 32 -8.80 -12.30 -9.20
CA LYS A 32 -8.88 -11.50 -10.42
C LYS A 32 -9.85 -10.34 -10.23
N LEU A 33 -9.45 -9.16 -10.66
CA LEU A 33 -10.32 -7.99 -10.70
C LEU A 33 -11.49 -8.29 -11.63
N ARG A 34 -12.71 -8.35 -11.08
CA ARG A 34 -13.91 -8.75 -11.83
C ARG A 34 -14.82 -7.59 -12.18
N ASN A 35 -14.77 -6.54 -11.37
CA ASN A 35 -15.66 -5.38 -11.50
C ASN A 35 -14.93 -4.10 -11.12
N LEU A 36 -15.61 -2.96 -11.30
CA LEU A 36 -15.08 -1.64 -10.97
C LEU A 36 -14.78 -1.47 -9.48
N ASP A 37 -15.58 -2.06 -8.60
CA ASP A 37 -15.37 -1.98 -7.17
C ASP A 37 -14.09 -2.69 -6.73
N ASP A 38 -13.79 -3.83 -7.34
CA ASP A 38 -12.53 -4.53 -7.10
C ASP A 38 -11.33 -3.69 -7.58
N LEU A 39 -11.47 -3.00 -8.71
CA LEU A 39 -10.45 -2.08 -9.22
C LEU A 39 -10.24 -0.90 -8.27
N LYS A 40 -11.30 -0.28 -7.79
CA LYS A 40 -11.23 0.80 -6.79
C LYS A 40 -10.47 0.37 -5.54
N LYS A 41 -10.85 -0.75 -4.97
CA LYS A 41 -10.18 -1.31 -3.78
C LYS A 41 -8.72 -1.61 -4.04
N PHE A 42 -8.41 -2.18 -5.20
CA PHE A 42 -7.04 -2.45 -5.60
C PHE A 42 -6.21 -1.18 -5.68
N ILE A 43 -6.70 -0.14 -6.35
CA ILE A 43 -6.02 1.15 -6.49
C ILE A 43 -5.78 1.77 -5.11
N GLN A 44 -6.80 1.80 -4.26
CA GLN A 44 -6.70 2.36 -2.91
C GLN A 44 -5.68 1.61 -2.05
N GLN A 45 -5.71 0.30 -2.04
CA GLN A 45 -4.78 -0.53 -1.27
C GLN A 45 -3.34 -0.38 -1.77
N LYS A 46 -3.13 -0.36 -3.08
CA LYS A 46 -1.78 -0.19 -3.65
C LYS A 46 -1.24 1.22 -3.43
N SER A 47 -2.09 2.23 -3.51
CA SER A 47 -1.70 3.61 -3.20
C SER A 47 -1.32 3.77 -1.73
N ALA A 48 -2.05 3.16 -0.82
CA ALA A 48 -1.70 3.14 0.60
C ALA A 48 -0.37 2.44 0.87
N TRP A 49 -0.15 1.30 0.24
CA TRP A 49 1.10 0.54 0.35
C TRP A 49 2.30 1.34 -0.18
N VAL A 50 2.18 1.92 -1.38
CA VAL A 50 3.23 2.76 -1.97
C VAL A 50 3.54 3.96 -1.07
N THR A 51 2.52 4.59 -0.50
CA THR A 51 2.67 5.71 0.43
C THR A 51 3.47 5.31 1.66
N GLN A 52 3.14 4.19 2.28
CA GLN A 52 3.84 3.69 3.46
C GLN A 52 5.30 3.38 3.16
N VAL A 53 5.55 2.62 2.10
CA VAL A 53 6.92 2.23 1.71
C VAL A 53 7.77 3.46 1.38
N THR A 54 7.21 4.39 0.62
CA THR A 54 7.93 5.61 0.20
C THR A 54 8.25 6.50 1.40
N LEU A 55 7.26 6.75 2.25
CA LEU A 55 7.42 7.64 3.40
C LEU A 55 8.41 7.07 4.42
N TYR A 56 8.23 5.81 4.81
CA TYR A 56 9.11 5.20 5.82
C TYR A 56 10.53 4.99 5.30
N ASN A 57 10.71 4.64 4.03
CA ASN A 57 12.05 4.56 3.44
C ASN A 57 12.72 5.94 3.38
N TYR A 58 11.98 6.98 3.07
CA TYR A 58 12.50 8.35 3.11
C TYR A 58 12.95 8.75 4.53
N LEU A 59 12.10 8.52 5.53
CA LEU A 59 12.42 8.81 6.92
C LEU A 59 13.65 8.03 7.39
N LYS A 60 13.70 6.75 7.07
CA LYS A 60 14.82 5.88 7.41
C LYS A 60 16.13 6.35 6.75
N THR A 61 16.07 6.81 5.51
CA THR A 61 17.24 7.30 4.78
C THR A 61 17.73 8.64 5.35
N ARG A 62 16.82 9.52 5.74
CA ARG A 62 17.15 10.87 6.24
C ARG A 62 17.54 10.89 7.72
N MET A 63 16.87 10.11 8.54
CA MET A 63 16.98 10.13 9.99
C MET A 63 17.60 8.86 10.59
N GLY A 64 17.86 7.85 9.76
CA GLY A 64 18.27 6.52 10.20
C GLY A 64 17.14 5.77 10.90
N THR A 65 17.47 4.66 11.56
CA THR A 65 16.48 3.81 12.25
C THR A 65 15.85 4.46 13.49
N ARG A 66 16.39 5.61 13.93
CA ARG A 66 15.90 6.35 15.10
C ARG A 66 14.74 7.30 14.78
N TYR A 67 14.22 7.32 13.57
CA TYR A 67 13.11 8.20 13.19
C TYR A 67 11.87 8.00 14.07
N VAL A 68 11.65 6.79 14.58
CA VAL A 68 10.54 6.47 15.49
C VAL A 68 10.58 7.26 16.79
N LEU A 69 11.76 7.64 17.28
CA LEU A 69 11.92 8.41 18.50
C LEU A 69 11.38 9.84 18.40
N HIS A 70 11.19 10.35 17.19
CA HIS A 70 10.65 11.69 16.93
C HIS A 70 9.12 11.72 16.85
N PHE A 71 8.43 10.59 16.95
CA PHE A 71 6.97 10.54 16.91
C PHE A 71 6.27 11.19 18.10
N ASP A 72 7.00 11.45 19.18
CA ASP A 72 6.48 12.22 20.34
C ASP A 72 6.42 13.74 20.06
N ASN A 73 7.04 14.22 19.00
CA ASN A 73 6.99 15.61 18.59
C ASN A 73 5.76 15.87 17.71
N GLU A 74 4.82 16.69 18.19
CA GLU A 74 3.58 17.02 17.48
C GLU A 74 3.81 17.70 16.13
N GLU A 75 4.80 18.59 16.04
CA GLU A 75 5.15 19.28 14.80
C GLU A 75 5.67 18.29 13.75
N PHE A 76 6.51 17.35 14.18
CA PHE A 76 7.02 16.29 13.32
C PHE A 76 5.89 15.37 12.84
N LEU A 77 4.99 14.95 13.72
CA LEU A 77 3.82 14.14 13.36
C LEU A 77 2.89 14.86 12.38
N SER A 78 2.64 16.14 12.58
CA SER A 78 1.84 16.96 11.68
C SER A 78 2.45 17.01 10.29
N SER A 79 3.77 17.24 10.21
CA SER A 79 4.51 17.24 8.93
C SER A 79 4.46 15.89 8.22
N ILE A 80 4.61 14.79 8.95
CA ILE A 80 4.52 13.43 8.42
C ILE A 80 3.11 13.13 7.91
N ASN A 81 2.09 13.51 8.65
CA ASN A 81 0.71 13.32 8.22
C ASN A 81 0.41 14.08 6.93
N LYS A 82 0.88 15.31 6.82
CA LYS A 82 0.75 16.10 5.59
C LYS A 82 1.47 15.44 4.41
N ALA A 83 2.71 15.00 4.61
CA ALA A 83 3.48 14.29 3.59
C ALA A 83 2.81 12.98 3.18
N LYS A 84 2.30 12.23 4.14
CA LYS A 84 1.57 10.98 3.90
C LYS A 84 0.38 11.18 2.97
N TRP A 85 -0.45 12.17 3.23
CA TRP A 85 -1.61 12.45 2.40
C TRP A 85 -1.24 12.95 1.02
N ASN A 86 -0.20 13.77 0.90
CA ASN A 86 0.28 14.23 -0.40
C ASN A 86 0.80 13.08 -1.25
N ILE A 87 1.61 12.18 -0.69
CA ILE A 87 2.11 11.00 -1.39
C ILE A 87 0.96 10.07 -1.80
N TYR A 88 0.02 9.83 -0.89
CA TYR A 88 -1.14 9.01 -1.17
C TYR A 88 -1.97 9.56 -2.32
N TYR A 89 -2.20 10.86 -2.34
CA TYR A 89 -2.98 11.52 -3.39
C TYR A 89 -2.33 11.37 -4.76
N VAL A 90 -1.03 11.62 -4.84
CA VAL A 90 -0.27 11.46 -6.09
C VAL A 90 -0.26 9.99 -6.54
N ALA A 91 -0.02 9.06 -5.64
CA ALA A 91 -0.05 7.64 -5.94
C ALA A 91 -1.44 7.18 -6.43
N LEU A 92 -2.50 7.68 -5.81
CA LEU A 92 -3.88 7.40 -6.21
C LEU A 92 -4.16 7.90 -7.62
N GLN A 93 -3.78 9.13 -7.94
CA GLN A 93 -3.93 9.70 -9.28
C GLN A 93 -3.14 8.93 -10.33
N ASP A 94 -1.89 8.63 -10.07
CA ASP A 94 -1.02 7.92 -11.00
C ASP A 94 -1.52 6.50 -11.28
N LEU A 95 -1.91 5.76 -10.26
CA LEU A 95 -2.45 4.42 -10.42
C LEU A 95 -3.81 4.42 -11.13
N THR A 96 -4.65 5.39 -10.86
CA THR A 96 -5.93 5.55 -11.54
C THR A 96 -5.72 5.84 -13.02
N PHE A 97 -4.87 6.80 -13.33
CA PHE A 97 -4.52 7.15 -14.70
C PHE A 97 -3.91 5.98 -15.46
N TYR A 98 -2.96 5.28 -14.86
CA TYR A 98 -2.34 4.10 -15.44
C TYR A 98 -3.35 2.98 -15.71
N SER A 99 -4.23 2.70 -14.74
CA SER A 99 -5.26 1.67 -14.88
C SER A 99 -6.23 1.97 -16.01
N PHE A 100 -6.65 3.23 -16.17
CA PHE A 100 -7.52 3.63 -17.27
C PHE A 100 -6.81 3.60 -18.62
N SER A 101 -5.57 4.02 -18.68
CA SER A 101 -4.75 3.93 -19.89
C SER A 101 -4.58 2.49 -20.35
N TYR A 102 -4.36 1.59 -19.38
CA TYR A 102 -4.27 0.15 -19.65
C TYR A 102 -5.60 -0.42 -20.18
N LEU A 103 -6.72 -0.09 -19.53
CA LEU A 103 -8.05 -0.53 -19.97
C LEU A 103 -8.39 0.00 -21.36
N ASN A 104 -8.12 1.26 -21.64
CA ASN A 104 -8.33 1.84 -22.97
C ASN A 104 -7.49 1.16 -24.05
N TYR A 105 -6.28 0.83 -23.74
CA TYR A 105 -5.39 0.16 -24.68
C TYR A 105 -5.85 -1.26 -25.03
N PHE A 106 -6.23 -2.06 -24.02
CA PHE A 106 -6.57 -3.46 -24.20
C PHE A 106 -8.03 -3.70 -24.58
N PHE A 107 -8.96 -2.89 -24.11
CA PHE A 107 -10.39 -3.11 -24.29
C PHE A 107 -11.04 -2.14 -25.27
N LYS A 108 -10.27 -1.22 -25.87
CA LYS A 108 -10.77 -0.20 -26.80
C LYS A 108 -12.05 0.44 -26.29
N TYR A 109 -11.96 1.13 -25.17
CA TYR A 109 -13.08 1.92 -24.65
C TYR A 109 -13.36 3.04 -25.65
N GLU A 110 -14.34 2.84 -26.53
CA GLU A 110 -14.73 3.79 -27.56
C GLU A 110 -15.51 5.00 -27.00
N ASP A 111 -16.06 4.85 -25.81
CA ASP A 111 -16.89 5.87 -25.18
C ASP A 111 -16.10 6.69 -24.16
N ILE A 112 -15.56 7.82 -24.64
CA ILE A 112 -14.79 8.78 -23.83
C ILE A 112 -15.62 9.32 -22.66
N ALA A 113 -16.92 9.56 -22.85
CA ALA A 113 -17.80 10.07 -21.80
C ALA A 113 -17.98 9.07 -20.66
N LYS A 114 -18.10 7.80 -20.98
CA LYS A 114 -18.22 6.72 -20.01
C LYS A 114 -16.92 6.50 -19.23
N SER A 115 -15.78 6.58 -19.91
CA SER A 115 -14.46 6.52 -19.29
C SER A 115 -14.25 7.68 -18.31
N LYS A 116 -14.69 8.88 -18.67
CA LYS A 116 -14.60 10.06 -17.80
C LYS A 116 -15.45 9.94 -16.54
N MET A 117 -16.68 9.46 -16.67
CA MET A 117 -17.56 9.20 -15.51
C MET A 117 -16.93 8.20 -14.54
N ILE A 118 -16.35 7.12 -15.05
CA ILE A 118 -15.68 6.12 -14.24
C ILE A 118 -14.45 6.70 -13.54
N TYR A 119 -13.70 7.55 -14.22
CA TYR A 119 -12.53 8.23 -13.64
C TYR A 119 -12.91 9.14 -12.46
N GLU A 120 -14.02 9.87 -12.57
CA GLU A 120 -14.54 10.74 -11.52
C GLU A 120 -15.07 9.97 -10.30
N GLU A 121 -15.56 8.74 -10.49
CA GLU A 121 -16.03 7.87 -9.39
C GLU A 121 -14.90 7.26 -8.54
N ILE A 122 -13.71 7.15 -9.06
CA ILE A 122 -12.56 6.59 -8.34
C ILE A 122 -11.90 7.67 -7.49
#